data_9630bfc26b4235e3e62cef06ad3ab906
#
_entry.id   9630bfc26b4235e3e62cef06ad3ab906
#
_cell.length_a   1.000
_cell.length_b   1.000
_cell.length_c   1.000
_cell.angle_alpha   90.00
_cell.angle_beta   90.00
_cell.angle_gamma   90.00
#
_symmetry.space_group_name_H-M   'P 1'
#
loop_
_entity.id
_entity.type
_entity.pdbx_description
1 polymer ?
#
loop_
_entity_poly.entity_id
_entity_poly.type
_entity_poly.pdbx_seq_one_letter_code
_entity_poly.pdbx_strand_id
1 'polypeptide(L)'
;MKLIEVPLGGRTYYARFSLRVLAEFEEKSLERGGNGNAQEEISLLLSNGKPSDLLWVISRLIEAGRRAAELDGIDPVPPPLSYDDLLDLAGLEDLTFLYSLASGTMTRDTKTTVETAPAKNAEATPDL
;
A
#
# COMPACT_ATOMS: atom_id res chain seq x y z
N MET A 1 -7.16 -5.38 -12.61
CA MET A 1 -6.65 -5.18 -11.24
C MET A 1 -5.44 -4.24 -11.31
N LYS A 2 -5.44 -3.23 -10.46
CA LYS A 2 -4.39 -2.22 -10.55
C LYS A 2 -3.23 -2.58 -9.62
N LEU A 3 -2.03 -2.69 -10.19
CA LEU A 3 -0.81 -2.96 -9.44
C LEU A 3 0.16 -1.82 -9.63
N ILE A 4 0.90 -1.51 -8.57
CA ILE A 4 1.91 -0.45 -8.60
C ILE A 4 3.27 -1.11 -8.49
N GLU A 5 4.17 -0.79 -9.42
CA GLU A 5 5.50 -1.35 -9.42
C GLU A 5 6.36 -0.69 -8.35
N VAL A 6 7.10 -1.51 -7.63
CA VAL A 6 7.96 -1.07 -6.54
C VAL A 6 9.37 -1.58 -6.79
N PRO A 7 10.25 -0.76 -7.37
CA PRO A 7 11.64 -1.17 -7.54
C PRO A 7 12.36 -1.06 -6.19
N LEU A 8 12.98 -2.16 -5.78
CA LEU A 8 13.63 -2.20 -4.48
C LEU A 8 14.70 -3.29 -4.50
N GLY A 9 15.93 -2.95 -4.14
CA GLY A 9 17.01 -3.91 -4.05
C GLY A 9 17.31 -4.62 -5.36
N GLY A 10 17.16 -3.93 -6.50
CA GLY A 10 17.45 -4.53 -7.79
C GLY A 10 16.35 -5.43 -8.34
N ARG A 11 15.21 -5.49 -7.66
CA ARG A 11 14.04 -6.26 -8.11
C ARG A 11 12.83 -5.36 -8.21
N THR A 12 11.82 -5.81 -8.96
CA THR A 12 10.54 -5.12 -9.03
C THR A 12 9.51 -5.95 -8.30
N TYR A 13 8.92 -5.34 -7.28
CA TYR A 13 7.78 -5.92 -6.55
C TYR A 13 6.51 -5.22 -6.99
N TYR A 14 5.36 -5.70 -6.53
CA TYR A 14 4.09 -5.05 -6.79
C TYR A 14 3.44 -4.68 -5.46
N ALA A 15 2.70 -3.57 -5.47
CA ALA A 15 1.97 -3.11 -4.30
C ALA A 15 0.51 -2.88 -4.68
N ARG A 16 -0.38 -3.12 -3.73
CA ARG A 16 -1.80 -2.88 -3.92
C ARG A 16 -2.47 -2.64 -2.58
N PHE A 17 -3.43 -1.73 -2.54
CA PHE A 17 -4.26 -1.52 -1.36
C PHE A 17 -5.55 -2.31 -1.55
N SER A 18 -5.54 -3.57 -1.12
CA SER A 18 -6.68 -4.47 -1.26
C SER A 18 -7.53 -4.47 0.00
N LEU A 19 -8.70 -5.12 -0.06
CA LEU A 19 -9.54 -5.26 1.13
C LEU A 19 -8.84 -6.04 2.24
N ARG A 20 -7.96 -6.99 1.86
CA ARG A 20 -7.18 -7.71 2.86
C ARG A 20 -6.30 -6.74 3.66
N VAL A 21 -5.67 -5.79 2.99
CA VAL A 21 -4.84 -4.80 3.68
C VAL A 21 -5.70 -3.99 4.66
N LEU A 22 -6.88 -3.58 4.21
CA LEU A 22 -7.80 -2.85 5.09
C LEU A 22 -8.12 -3.67 6.33
N ALA A 23 -8.42 -4.96 6.15
CA ALA A 23 -8.71 -5.84 7.27
C ALA A 23 -7.51 -5.98 8.21
N GLU A 24 -6.30 -6.01 7.65
CA GLU A 24 -5.08 -6.07 8.47
C GLU A 24 -4.88 -4.81 9.29
N PHE A 25 -5.23 -3.65 8.75
CA PHE A 25 -5.17 -2.41 9.53
C PHE A 25 -6.20 -2.40 10.67
N GLU A 26 -7.40 -2.93 10.41
CA GLU A 26 -8.41 -3.05 11.46
C GLU A 26 -7.88 -3.92 12.62
N GLU A 27 -7.28 -5.05 12.27
CA GLU A 27 -6.73 -5.96 13.26
C GLU A 27 -5.57 -5.32 14.03
N LYS A 28 -4.70 -4.62 13.31
CA LYS A 28 -3.57 -3.92 13.92
C LYS A 28 -4.05 -2.88 14.93
N SER A 29 -5.11 -2.15 14.59
CA SER A 29 -5.69 -1.18 15.51
C SER A 29 -6.17 -1.85 16.79
N LEU A 30 -6.89 -2.97 16.66
CA LEU A 30 -7.39 -3.69 17.83
C LEU A 30 -6.27 -4.23 18.70
N GLU A 31 -5.19 -4.73 18.09
CA GLU A 31 -4.03 -5.24 18.84
C GLU A 31 -3.39 -4.17 19.70
N ARG A 32 -3.44 -2.92 19.24
CA ARG A 32 -2.85 -1.80 19.99
C ARG A 32 -3.81 -1.19 20.99
N GLY A 33 -5.01 -1.75 21.13
CA GLY A 33 -6.01 -1.20 22.02
C GLY A 33 -6.86 -0.10 21.40
N GLY A 34 -6.83 0.05 20.07
CA GLY A 34 -7.68 0.99 19.38
C GLY A 34 -9.06 0.43 19.11
N ASN A 35 -9.83 1.17 18.30
CA ASN A 35 -11.24 0.83 18.05
C ASN A 35 -11.48 0.02 16.78
N GLY A 36 -10.42 -0.41 16.11
CA GLY A 36 -10.55 -1.17 14.86
C GLY A 36 -10.80 -0.34 13.64
N ASN A 37 -10.64 0.98 13.72
CA ASN A 37 -10.84 1.86 12.58
C ASN A 37 -9.59 1.88 11.71
N ALA A 38 -9.70 1.30 10.50
CA ALA A 38 -8.54 1.18 9.61
C ALA A 38 -8.02 2.54 9.16
N GLN A 39 -8.89 3.49 8.89
CA GLN A 39 -8.46 4.82 8.43
C GLN A 39 -7.61 5.53 9.48
N GLU A 40 -8.04 5.48 10.73
CA GLU A 40 -7.29 6.09 11.82
C GLU A 40 -5.94 5.39 12.01
N GLU A 41 -5.93 4.07 11.87
CA GLU A 41 -4.68 3.32 12.01
C GLU A 41 -3.70 3.68 10.91
N ILE A 42 -4.18 3.77 9.67
CA ILE A 42 -3.33 4.16 8.54
C ILE A 42 -2.72 5.54 8.78
N SER A 43 -3.55 6.50 9.18
CA SER A 43 -3.07 7.85 9.43
C SER A 43 -2.00 7.87 10.52
N LEU A 44 -2.24 7.12 11.59
CA LEU A 44 -1.29 7.05 12.69
C LEU A 44 0.03 6.45 12.25
N LEU A 45 0.00 5.33 11.55
CA LEU A 45 1.22 4.64 11.14
C LEU A 45 2.05 5.46 10.15
N LEU A 46 1.41 6.26 9.32
CA LEU A 46 2.13 7.07 8.35
C LEU A 46 2.60 8.40 8.91
N SER A 47 1.99 8.88 10.00
CA SER A 47 2.30 10.22 10.53
C SER A 47 3.13 10.22 11.81
N ASN A 48 3.39 9.04 12.40
CA ASN A 48 4.06 8.98 13.70
C ASN A 48 5.57 9.11 13.63
N GLY A 49 6.14 9.14 12.43
CA GLY A 49 7.57 9.32 12.24
C GLY A 49 8.43 8.11 12.54
N LYS A 50 7.82 6.93 12.68
CA LYS A 50 8.56 5.70 12.95
C LYS A 50 8.80 4.92 11.65
N PRO A 51 10.07 4.81 11.20
CA PRO A 51 10.33 4.04 9.98
C PRO A 51 9.84 2.59 10.06
N SER A 52 9.91 1.98 11.24
CA SER A 52 9.45 0.59 11.39
C SER A 52 7.97 0.45 11.07
N ASP A 53 7.15 1.42 11.46
CA ASP A 53 5.72 1.37 11.16
C ASP A 53 5.47 1.61 9.68
N LEU A 54 6.22 2.53 9.06
CA LEU A 54 6.13 2.73 7.62
C LEU A 54 6.44 1.44 6.86
N LEU A 55 7.53 0.78 7.25
CA LEU A 55 7.92 -0.46 6.58
C LEU A 55 6.91 -1.58 6.80
N TRP A 56 6.25 -1.60 7.95
CA TRP A 56 5.17 -2.57 8.16
C TRP A 56 4.04 -2.32 7.15
N VAL A 57 3.64 -1.06 6.97
CA VAL A 57 2.62 -0.72 5.97
C VAL A 57 3.04 -1.17 4.58
N ILE A 58 4.29 -0.84 4.21
CA ILE A 58 4.82 -1.22 2.90
C ILE A 58 4.79 -2.74 2.72
N SER A 59 5.15 -3.50 3.76
CA SER A 59 5.17 -4.95 3.66
C SER A 59 3.77 -5.51 3.37
N ARG A 60 2.74 -4.90 3.94
CA ARG A 60 1.36 -5.35 3.70
C ARG A 60 0.91 -5.01 2.29
N LEU A 61 1.28 -3.83 1.81
CA LEU A 61 0.95 -3.44 0.43
C LEU A 61 1.65 -4.33 -0.60
N ILE A 62 2.91 -4.68 -0.35
CA ILE A 62 3.67 -5.53 -1.27
C ILE A 62 3.12 -6.95 -1.26
N GLU A 63 2.76 -7.48 -0.09
CA GLU A 63 2.19 -8.82 -0.05
C GLU A 63 0.84 -8.87 -0.77
N ALA A 64 0.02 -7.83 -0.60
CA ALA A 64 -1.24 -7.73 -1.32
C ALA A 64 -1.00 -7.66 -2.84
N GLY A 65 0.02 -6.92 -3.25
CA GLY A 65 0.38 -6.84 -4.66
C GLY A 65 0.85 -8.17 -5.22
N ARG A 66 1.64 -8.91 -4.45
CA ARG A 66 2.11 -10.23 -4.87
C ARG A 66 0.93 -11.19 -5.05
N ARG A 67 -0.01 -11.20 -4.10
CA ARG A 67 -1.19 -12.06 -4.20
C ARG A 67 -2.05 -11.69 -5.41
N ALA A 68 -2.20 -10.38 -5.66
CA ALA A 68 -2.97 -9.91 -6.81
C ALA A 68 -2.30 -10.33 -8.12
N ALA A 69 -0.97 -10.25 -8.17
CA ALA A 69 -0.23 -10.68 -9.37
C ALA A 69 -0.45 -12.16 -9.65
N GLU A 70 -0.44 -12.98 -8.59
CA GLU A 70 -0.73 -14.41 -8.76
C GLU A 70 -2.13 -14.64 -9.32
N LEU A 71 -3.11 -13.93 -8.75
CA LEU A 71 -4.50 -14.10 -9.19
C LEU A 71 -4.70 -13.65 -10.64
N ASP A 72 -3.94 -12.65 -11.08
CA ASP A 72 -4.02 -12.15 -12.44
C ASP A 72 -3.19 -12.96 -13.44
N GLY A 73 -2.45 -13.95 -12.96
CA GLY A 73 -1.64 -14.78 -13.83
C GLY A 73 -0.39 -14.09 -14.36
N ILE A 74 0.09 -13.07 -13.65
CA ILE A 74 1.33 -12.40 -14.04
C ILE A 74 2.50 -13.33 -13.80
N ASP A 75 3.39 -13.42 -14.78
CA ASP A 75 4.52 -14.35 -14.74
C ASP A 75 5.78 -13.65 -15.24
N PRO A 76 6.87 -13.66 -14.45
CA PRO A 76 6.99 -14.29 -13.14
C PRO A 76 6.43 -13.42 -12.01
N VAL A 77 5.94 -14.07 -10.96
CA VAL A 77 5.55 -13.36 -9.73
C VAL A 77 6.81 -13.15 -8.91
N PRO A 78 7.04 -11.94 -8.37
CA PRO A 78 8.22 -11.72 -7.52
C PRO A 78 8.14 -12.59 -6.26
N PRO A 79 9.29 -12.92 -5.67
CA PRO A 79 9.29 -13.72 -4.45
C PRO A 79 8.64 -12.95 -3.29
N PRO A 80 8.13 -13.66 -2.28
CA PRO A 80 7.62 -12.98 -1.10
C PRO A 80 8.69 -12.11 -0.45
N LEU A 81 8.26 -10.99 0.11
CA LEU A 81 9.15 -10.09 0.83
C LEU A 81 8.51 -9.82 2.19
N SER A 82 9.03 -10.47 3.22
CA SER A 82 8.48 -10.33 4.56
C SER A 82 8.84 -8.98 5.15
N TYR A 83 8.15 -8.62 6.23
CA TYR A 83 8.49 -7.41 6.97
C TYR A 83 9.95 -7.44 7.44
N ASP A 84 10.40 -8.58 7.97
CA ASP A 84 11.78 -8.74 8.42
C ASP A 84 12.77 -8.52 7.27
N ASP A 85 12.49 -9.14 6.13
CA ASP A 85 13.35 -8.98 4.96
C ASP A 85 13.38 -7.53 4.50
N LEU A 86 12.25 -6.86 4.55
CA LEU A 86 12.15 -5.47 4.14
C LEU A 86 12.97 -4.56 5.06
N LEU A 87 12.97 -4.86 6.36
CA LEU A 87 13.78 -4.10 7.32
C LEU A 87 15.26 -4.17 7.00
N ASP A 88 15.72 -5.31 6.47
CA ASP A 88 17.12 -5.46 6.09
C ASP A 88 17.43 -4.92 4.70
N LEU A 89 16.46 -4.99 3.81
CA LEU A 89 16.66 -4.59 2.41
C LEU A 89 16.62 -3.07 2.23
N ALA A 90 15.68 -2.40 2.88
CA ALA A 90 15.50 -0.96 2.73
C ALA A 90 16.52 -0.21 3.57
N GLY A 91 17.12 0.84 2.98
CA GLY A 91 18.04 1.70 3.70
C GLY A 91 17.40 3.05 4.01
N LEU A 92 18.11 3.88 4.76
CA LEU A 92 17.63 5.22 5.08
C LEU A 92 17.36 6.03 3.81
N GLU A 93 18.12 5.76 2.77
CA GLU A 93 17.97 6.47 1.50
C GLU A 93 16.64 6.16 0.82
N ASP A 94 15.96 5.09 1.22
CA ASP A 94 14.71 4.67 0.59
C ASP A 94 13.47 5.25 1.27
N LEU A 95 13.61 5.86 2.45
CA LEU A 95 12.45 6.26 3.26
C LEU A 95 11.52 7.22 2.56
N THR A 96 12.06 8.25 1.90
CA THR A 96 11.22 9.24 1.22
C THR A 96 10.41 8.59 0.12
N PHE A 97 11.05 7.74 -0.67
CA PHE A 97 10.38 7.03 -1.74
C PHE A 97 9.28 6.11 -1.18
N LEU A 98 9.59 5.36 -0.13
CA LEU A 98 8.62 4.43 0.45
C LEU A 98 7.44 5.14 1.08
N TYR A 99 7.69 6.28 1.73
CA TYR A 99 6.60 7.07 2.29
C TYR A 99 5.67 7.58 1.19
N SER A 100 6.25 8.10 0.12
CA SER A 100 5.47 8.57 -1.03
C SER A 100 4.69 7.45 -1.67
N LEU A 101 5.30 6.27 -1.75
CA LEU A 101 4.66 5.09 -2.30
C LEU A 101 3.43 4.69 -1.48
N ALA A 102 3.59 4.61 -0.15
CA ALA A 102 2.49 4.22 0.73
C ALA A 102 1.35 5.22 0.62
N SER A 103 1.65 6.51 0.73
CA SER A 103 0.63 7.55 0.64
C SER A 103 -0.05 7.54 -0.72
N GLY A 104 0.74 7.42 -1.78
CA GLY A 104 0.21 7.44 -3.14
C GLY A 104 -0.63 6.22 -3.48
N THR A 105 -0.21 5.05 -3.01
CA THR A 105 -0.94 3.82 -3.28
C THR A 105 -2.33 3.86 -2.67
N MET A 106 -2.40 4.23 -1.39
CA MET A 106 -3.68 4.26 -0.69
C MET A 106 -4.58 5.38 -1.21
N THR A 107 -4.01 6.55 -1.44
CA THR A 107 -4.77 7.69 -1.96
C THR A 107 -5.28 7.42 -3.36
N ARG A 108 -4.42 6.85 -4.21
CA ARG A 108 -4.79 6.59 -5.60
C ARG A 108 -5.90 5.56 -5.71
N ASP A 109 -5.83 4.50 -4.92
CA ASP A 109 -6.87 3.47 -4.95
C ASP A 109 -8.20 4.02 -4.45
N THR A 110 -8.16 4.79 -3.37
CA THR A 110 -9.36 5.42 -2.83
C THR A 110 -9.95 6.39 -3.84
N LYS A 111 -9.09 7.21 -4.45
CA LYS A 111 -9.53 8.18 -5.43
C LYS A 111 -10.16 7.52 -6.65
N THR A 112 -9.52 6.47 -7.14
CA THR A 112 -10.04 5.76 -8.30
C THR A 112 -11.44 5.23 -8.02
N THR A 113 -11.64 4.67 -6.83
CA THR A 113 -12.94 4.16 -6.44
C THR A 113 -13.98 5.27 -6.43
N VAL A 114 -13.63 6.42 -5.88
CA VAL A 114 -14.55 7.55 -5.83
C VAL A 114 -14.84 8.09 -7.21
N GLU A 115 -13.83 8.21 -8.05
CA GLU A 115 -13.99 8.78 -9.38
C GLU A 115 -14.88 7.95 -10.29
N THR A 116 -14.90 6.66 -10.11
CA THR A 116 -15.77 5.82 -10.92
C THR A 116 -17.22 5.99 -10.58
N ALA A 117 -17.52 6.48 -9.41
CA ALA A 117 -18.91 6.68 -8.99
C ALA A 117 -19.62 7.78 -9.77
N PRO A 118 -19.01 8.97 -10.03
CA PRO A 118 -19.75 10.05 -10.70
C PRO A 118 -19.67 9.99 -12.19
N ALA A 119 -18.90 9.38 -12.78
CA ALA A 119 -18.66 9.45 -14.19
C ALA A 119 -17.62 10.49 -14.47
N LYS A 120 -17.66 11.18 -14.76
CA LYS A 120 -16.87 11.65 -15.13
C LYS A 120 -16.50 12.54 -15.32
N ASN A 121 -16.89 12.81 -15.31
CA ASN A 121 -16.30 13.46 -15.58
C ASN A 121 -15.87 14.26 -15.48
N ALA A 122 -16.12 14.51 -15.45
CA ALA A 122 -15.54 14.92 -15.76
C ALA A 122 -15.04 15.58 -15.66
N GLU A 123 -15.15 15.60 -15.80
CA GLU A 123 -14.53 15.88 -16.10
C GLU A 123 -14.17 16.39 -16.00
N ALA A 124 -14.62 16.59 -16.12
CA ALA A 124 -14.22 16.76 -16.40
C ALA A 124 -14.05 17.58 -16.19
N THR A 125 -14.36 17.76 -16.23
CA THR A 125 -14.09 18.16 -16.37
C THR A 125 -13.84 18.90 -16.24
N PRO A 126 -14.08 19.14 -16.52
CA PRO A 126 -13.84 19.54 -16.72
C PRO A 126 -13.56 20.08 -16.62
N ASP A 127 -13.85 20.06 -16.95
CA ASP A 127 -13.62 20.05 -17.09
C ASP A 127 -13.34 20.41 -17.01
N LEU A 128 -13.82 20.67 -17.13
CA LEU A 128 -13.73 20.53 -17.35
C LEU A 128 -13.52 20.70 -17.41
#